data_956cf6517ec06e4626c5d6bfae14fd43
#
_entry.id   956cf6517ec06e4626c5d6bfae14fd43
#
_cell.length_a   1.000
_cell.length_b   1.000
_cell.length_c   1.000
_cell.angle_alpha   90.00
_cell.angle_beta   90.00
_cell.angle_gamma   90.00
#
_symmetry.space_group_name_H-M   'P 1'
#
loop_
_entity.id
_entity.type
_entity.pdbx_description
1 polymer ?
#
loop_
_entity_poly.entity_id
_entity_poly.type
_entity_poly.pdbx_seq_one_letter_code
_entity_poly.pdbx_strand_id
1 'polypeptide(L)'
;MRKISYLFAVAVVTFLASCMNKDWDTPVSPLDTPVGNNTITERNVITVAQLKAMFPNLLQNNGYAYKEITDDVQLKVRVTGTDDGSNFNKQFCVQDATGGIIICVNQKGLHGIMPTGSLLLIDLKGLTYGGYASQPQIGVPYKDDEGRLNVGRMDKYLWNQHFRIIGAADETVFPPVEFSSIVNDLNNCGQLVTIPVTFRDTTMMFAPDYDMVTADGTVGKYTYRGDAHNYVHHEGEVMGKKVIIRTSTYAHFASYKLPAKCRLTGIATRYDSDWQLQIRRPSDIEIIDN
;
A
#
# COMPACT_ATOMS: atom_id res chain seq x y z
N MET A 1 -49.37 5.26 43.74
CA MET A 1 -48.30 4.55 42.99
C MET A 1 -48.48 4.59 41.45
N ARG A 2 -49.70 4.48 40.89
CA ARG A 2 -49.92 4.51 39.42
C ARG A 2 -49.53 5.85 38.74
N LYS A 3 -49.69 7.00 39.38
CA LYS A 3 -49.39 8.31 38.80
C LYS A 3 -47.88 8.59 38.67
N ILE A 4 -47.05 8.01 39.53
CA ILE A 4 -45.60 8.14 39.50
C ILE A 4 -44.98 7.32 38.36
N SER A 5 -45.59 6.15 38.06
CA SER A 5 -45.16 5.30 36.93
C SER A 5 -45.36 5.95 35.56
N TYR A 6 -46.44 6.75 35.40
CA TYR A 6 -46.68 7.47 34.14
C TYR A 6 -45.71 8.66 33.95
N LEU A 7 -45.32 9.34 35.04
CA LEU A 7 -44.35 10.41 34.99
C LEU A 7 -42.95 9.89 34.61
N PHE A 8 -42.57 8.72 35.11
CA PHE A 8 -41.32 8.06 34.72
C PHE A 8 -41.31 7.58 33.27
N ALA A 9 -42.41 7.02 32.78
CA ALA A 9 -42.57 6.61 31.39
C ALA A 9 -42.52 7.79 30.41
N VAL A 10 -43.13 8.92 30.73
CA VAL A 10 -43.07 10.13 29.90
C VAL A 10 -41.68 10.74 29.93
N ALA A 11 -40.96 10.76 31.06
CA ALA A 11 -39.60 11.25 31.15
C ALA A 11 -38.60 10.37 30.34
N VAL A 12 -38.77 9.05 30.32
CA VAL A 12 -37.94 8.15 29.52
C VAL A 12 -38.17 8.34 28.02
N VAL A 13 -39.43 8.57 27.59
CA VAL A 13 -39.77 8.83 26.18
C VAL A 13 -39.21 10.16 25.70
N THR A 14 -39.20 11.19 26.54
CA THR A 14 -38.63 12.50 26.19
C THR A 14 -37.09 12.46 26.12
N PHE A 15 -36.43 11.62 26.93
CA PHE A 15 -34.97 11.42 26.83
C PHE A 15 -34.55 10.66 25.56
N LEU A 16 -35.37 9.74 25.08
CA LEU A 16 -35.11 9.00 23.83
C LEU A 16 -35.41 9.84 22.58
N ALA A 17 -36.24 10.85 22.64
CA ALA A 17 -36.53 11.75 21.53
C ALA A 17 -35.47 12.85 21.35
N SER A 18 -34.64 13.10 22.35
CA SER A 18 -33.61 14.17 22.32
C SER A 18 -32.39 13.86 21.42
N CYS A 19 -32.23 12.63 20.96
CA CYS A 19 -31.11 12.24 20.08
C CYS A 19 -31.48 12.18 18.60
N MET A 20 -32.66 12.62 18.21
CA MET A 20 -33.14 12.54 16.82
C MET A 20 -33.40 13.91 16.19
N ASN A 21 -32.70 14.94 16.59
CA ASN A 21 -32.63 16.13 15.73
C ASN A 21 -31.85 15.75 14.48
N LYS A 22 -32.56 15.66 13.36
CA LYS A 22 -32.02 15.32 12.05
C LYS A 22 -31.30 16.51 11.36
N ASP A 23 -30.87 17.50 12.13
CA ASP A 23 -30.01 18.56 11.59
C ASP A 23 -28.58 18.04 11.50
N TRP A 24 -28.40 17.07 10.60
CA TRP A 24 -27.07 16.75 10.09
C TRP A 24 -26.68 17.88 9.16
N ASP A 25 -25.58 18.55 9.45
CA ASP A 25 -24.98 19.46 8.49
C ASP A 25 -24.83 18.71 7.17
N THR A 26 -25.55 19.18 6.16
CA THR A 26 -25.34 18.64 4.80
C THR A 26 -23.90 18.88 4.44
N PRO A 27 -23.15 17.86 3.96
CA PRO A 27 -21.79 18.06 3.50
C PRO A 27 -21.74 19.25 2.56
N VAL A 28 -20.87 20.21 2.82
CA VAL A 28 -20.77 21.47 2.07
C VAL A 28 -20.43 21.21 0.61
N SER A 29 -19.86 20.06 0.32
CA SER A 29 -19.63 19.54 -1.04
C SER A 29 -19.64 18.01 -1.03
N PRO A 30 -20.28 17.34 -2.02
CA PRO A 30 -20.18 15.89 -2.16
C PRO A 30 -18.77 15.39 -2.46
N LEU A 31 -17.82 16.30 -2.72
CA LEU A 31 -16.41 16.02 -2.93
C LEU A 31 -15.56 16.25 -1.69
N ASP A 32 -16.09 16.88 -0.64
CA ASP A 32 -15.34 17.09 0.59
C ASP A 32 -15.34 15.83 1.43
N THR A 33 -14.17 15.39 1.80
CA THR A 33 -13.97 14.22 2.64
C THR A 33 -13.57 14.64 4.05
N PRO A 34 -13.91 13.85 5.10
CA PRO A 34 -13.52 14.17 6.47
C PRO A 34 -12.02 14.00 6.73
N VAL A 35 -11.26 13.59 5.71
CA VAL A 35 -9.83 13.30 5.76
C VAL A 35 -9.12 13.98 4.61
N GLY A 36 -7.82 14.26 4.80
CA GLY A 36 -7.01 14.99 3.83
C GLY A 36 -7.26 16.49 3.90
N ASN A 37 -6.80 17.19 2.88
CA ASN A 37 -6.86 18.66 2.78
C ASN A 37 -7.75 19.09 1.60
N ASN A 38 -9.01 19.38 1.87
CA ASN A 38 -9.97 19.79 0.86
C ASN A 38 -9.68 21.15 0.21
N THR A 39 -8.70 21.90 0.73
CA THR A 39 -8.27 23.18 0.12
C THR A 39 -7.26 23.00 -1.00
N ILE A 40 -6.70 21.80 -1.18
CA ILE A 40 -5.78 21.53 -2.29
C ILE A 40 -6.54 21.67 -3.62
N THR A 41 -6.05 22.53 -4.47
CA THR A 41 -6.54 22.73 -5.85
C THR A 41 -5.52 22.18 -6.85
N GLU A 42 -6.00 21.66 -7.97
CA GLU A 42 -5.15 21.07 -9.00
C GLU A 42 -4.27 22.16 -9.65
N ARG A 43 -2.95 21.98 -9.61
CA ARG A 43 -1.94 22.83 -10.22
C ARG A 43 -0.65 22.05 -10.50
N ASN A 44 0.07 22.41 -11.53
CA ASN A 44 1.40 21.85 -11.84
C ASN A 44 1.47 20.31 -11.71
N VAL A 45 0.44 19.61 -12.20
CA VAL A 45 0.39 18.17 -12.13
C VAL A 45 1.45 17.56 -13.01
N ILE A 46 2.28 16.69 -12.43
CA ILE A 46 3.27 15.88 -13.12
C ILE A 46 2.91 14.41 -13.04
N THR A 47 3.47 13.62 -13.94
CA THR A 47 3.30 12.16 -13.93
C THR A 47 4.29 11.49 -12.98
N VAL A 48 4.03 10.22 -12.60
CA VAL A 48 4.96 9.42 -11.81
C VAL A 48 6.31 9.27 -12.51
N ALA A 49 6.30 9.09 -13.85
CA ALA A 49 7.54 9.03 -14.63
C ALA A 49 8.32 10.35 -14.58
N GLN A 50 7.64 11.49 -14.69
CA GLN A 50 8.26 12.81 -14.57
C GLN A 50 8.85 13.04 -13.18
N LEU A 51 8.14 12.65 -12.11
CA LEU A 51 8.67 12.71 -10.75
C LEU A 51 9.97 11.91 -10.62
N LYS A 52 9.98 10.65 -11.09
CA LYS A 52 11.19 9.81 -11.06
C LYS A 52 12.33 10.42 -11.89
N ALA A 53 12.01 11.07 -13.01
CA ALA A 53 12.98 11.73 -13.89
C ALA A 53 13.56 13.05 -13.29
N MET A 54 12.90 13.66 -12.32
CA MET A 54 13.47 14.82 -11.58
C MET A 54 14.71 14.43 -10.77
N PHE A 55 14.86 13.15 -10.42
CA PHE A 55 15.95 12.64 -9.60
C PHE A 55 16.70 11.49 -10.30
N PRO A 56 17.25 11.73 -11.49
CA PRO A 56 17.92 10.69 -12.26
C PRO A 56 19.12 10.15 -11.47
N ASN A 57 19.31 8.85 -11.52
CA ASN A 57 20.42 8.16 -10.87
C ASN A 57 20.46 8.19 -9.34
N LEU A 58 19.49 8.81 -8.66
CA LEU A 58 19.50 8.91 -7.20
C LEU A 58 19.64 7.53 -6.52
N LEU A 59 18.97 6.50 -7.07
CA LEU A 59 18.93 5.16 -6.51
C LEU A 59 19.79 4.13 -7.27
N GLN A 60 20.51 4.54 -8.30
CA GLN A 60 21.31 3.62 -9.12
C GLN A 60 22.58 3.13 -8.41
N ASN A 61 23.28 4.04 -7.74
CA ASN A 61 24.56 3.74 -7.08
C ASN A 61 24.41 3.48 -5.57
N ASN A 62 23.32 3.96 -4.98
CA ASN A 62 23.00 3.78 -3.58
C ASN A 62 21.49 3.66 -3.41
N GLY A 63 21.01 2.47 -3.08
CA GLY A 63 19.60 2.22 -2.82
C GLY A 63 19.03 2.92 -1.59
N TYR A 64 19.89 3.56 -0.80
CA TYR A 64 19.57 4.32 0.43
C TYR A 64 19.94 5.79 0.25
N ALA A 65 19.11 6.51 -0.48
CA ALA A 65 19.29 7.92 -0.75
C ALA A 65 17.96 8.64 -0.80
N TYR A 66 17.97 9.96 -0.52
CA TYR A 66 16.78 10.79 -0.67
C TYR A 66 17.12 12.21 -1.11
N LYS A 67 16.13 12.88 -1.65
CA LYS A 67 16.12 14.33 -1.89
C LYS A 67 14.75 14.92 -1.57
N GLU A 68 14.73 16.13 -1.03
CA GLU A 68 13.50 16.91 -0.84
C GLU A 68 12.98 17.37 -2.19
N ILE A 69 11.66 17.34 -2.34
CA ILE A 69 10.95 17.91 -3.49
C ILE A 69 10.67 19.37 -3.18
N THR A 70 11.44 20.26 -3.77
CA THR A 70 11.33 21.72 -3.56
C THR A 70 10.36 22.38 -4.53
N ASP A 71 10.11 21.75 -5.66
CA ASP A 71 9.23 22.27 -6.71
C ASP A 71 7.76 22.18 -6.28
N ASP A 72 6.98 23.20 -6.67
CA ASP A 72 5.53 23.23 -6.43
C ASP A 72 4.81 22.40 -7.48
N VAL A 73 4.85 21.07 -7.29
CA VAL A 73 4.27 20.07 -8.20
C VAL A 73 3.35 19.10 -7.46
N GLN A 74 2.42 18.50 -8.20
CA GLN A 74 1.43 17.57 -7.68
C GLN A 74 1.43 16.27 -8.49
N LEU A 75 1.02 15.18 -7.84
CA LEU A 75 0.59 13.95 -8.51
C LEU A 75 -0.94 13.84 -8.51
N LYS A 76 -1.49 13.42 -9.65
CA LYS A 76 -2.88 12.99 -9.79
C LYS A 76 -2.89 11.50 -10.10
N VAL A 77 -3.18 10.69 -9.10
CA VAL A 77 -2.92 9.24 -9.11
C VAL A 77 -4.05 8.46 -8.48
N ARG A 78 -4.16 7.16 -8.83
CA ARG A 78 -5.07 6.25 -8.15
C ARG A 78 -4.33 5.31 -7.20
N VAL A 79 -4.98 5.00 -6.10
CA VAL A 79 -4.52 4.01 -5.14
C VAL A 79 -4.63 2.62 -5.78
N THR A 80 -3.52 1.88 -5.85
CA THR A 80 -3.46 0.55 -6.44
C THR A 80 -3.21 -0.57 -5.43
N GLY A 81 -2.77 -0.23 -4.21
CA GLY A 81 -2.60 -1.20 -3.13
C GLY A 81 -2.55 -0.49 -1.77
N THR A 82 -3.22 -1.07 -0.80
CA THR A 82 -3.31 -0.58 0.58
C THR A 82 -3.08 -1.71 1.58
N ASP A 83 -3.36 -1.46 2.84
CA ASP A 83 -3.26 -2.43 3.94
C ASP A 83 -4.54 -3.27 4.16
N ASP A 84 -5.46 -3.32 3.18
CA ASP A 84 -6.71 -4.08 3.26
C ASP A 84 -6.51 -5.60 3.42
N GLY A 85 -5.47 -6.16 2.81
CA GLY A 85 -5.07 -7.56 2.99
C GLY A 85 -4.02 -7.79 4.07
N SER A 86 -3.65 -6.77 4.86
CA SER A 86 -2.62 -6.80 5.90
C SER A 86 -1.22 -7.24 5.44
N ASN A 87 -0.96 -7.22 4.14
CA ASN A 87 0.35 -7.50 3.56
C ASN A 87 1.21 -6.24 3.37
N PHE A 88 0.60 -5.05 3.42
CA PHE A 88 1.28 -3.75 3.46
C PHE A 88 1.24 -3.19 4.87
N ASN A 89 2.33 -2.59 5.33
CA ASN A 89 2.44 -2.04 6.67
C ASN A 89 2.90 -0.59 6.61
N LYS A 90 1.98 0.35 6.95
CA LYS A 90 2.26 1.78 7.04
C LYS A 90 2.79 2.37 5.72
N GLN A 91 2.25 1.88 4.62
CA GLN A 91 2.50 2.33 3.26
C GLN A 91 1.33 1.95 2.36
N PHE A 92 1.21 2.63 1.24
CA PHE A 92 0.27 2.30 0.19
C PHE A 92 0.88 2.64 -1.17
N CYS A 93 0.29 2.14 -2.23
CA CYS A 93 0.79 2.31 -3.59
C CYS A 93 -0.18 3.14 -4.41
N VAL A 94 0.36 4.03 -5.22
CA VAL A 94 -0.40 4.84 -6.16
C VAL A 94 0.19 4.70 -7.57
N GLN A 95 -0.64 4.90 -8.58
CA GLN A 95 -0.27 4.77 -9.98
C GLN A 95 -1.00 5.78 -10.85
N ASP A 96 -0.32 6.22 -11.92
CA ASP A 96 -0.90 6.84 -13.10
C ASP A 96 -0.60 6.00 -14.35
N ALA A 97 -0.92 6.51 -15.53
CA ALA A 97 -0.66 5.81 -16.80
C ALA A 97 0.84 5.59 -17.09
N THR A 98 1.75 6.26 -16.39
CA THR A 98 3.19 6.24 -16.62
C THR A 98 3.97 5.39 -15.64
N GLY A 99 3.35 4.96 -14.54
CA GLY A 99 3.99 4.13 -13.54
C GLY A 99 3.38 4.23 -12.16
N GLY A 100 3.97 3.51 -11.20
CA GLY A 100 3.54 3.50 -9.81
C GLY A 100 4.63 3.94 -8.84
N ILE A 101 4.24 4.30 -7.61
CA ILE A 101 5.15 4.67 -6.54
C ILE A 101 4.54 4.35 -5.17
N ILE A 102 5.40 4.10 -4.18
CA ILE A 102 5.00 3.85 -2.80
C ILE A 102 4.97 5.16 -2.01
N ILE A 103 3.92 5.34 -1.24
CA ILE A 103 3.77 6.43 -0.27
C ILE A 103 3.91 5.84 1.14
N CYS A 104 4.85 6.37 1.93
CA CYS A 104 5.16 5.90 3.27
C CYS A 104 4.47 6.77 4.32
N VAL A 105 3.49 6.19 5.05
CA VAL A 105 2.70 6.88 6.09
C VAL A 105 2.65 6.04 7.35
N ASN A 106 2.99 6.60 8.50
CA ASN A 106 2.94 5.94 9.81
C ASN A 106 1.48 5.85 10.32
N GLN A 107 0.63 5.20 9.53
CA GLN A 107 -0.77 4.98 9.84
C GLN A 107 -1.19 3.59 9.40
N LYS A 108 -2.06 2.94 10.17
CA LYS A 108 -2.76 1.70 9.81
C LYS A 108 -4.21 2.02 9.42
N GLY A 109 -4.87 1.08 8.74
CA GLY A 109 -6.26 1.25 8.29
C GLY A 109 -6.39 2.25 7.14
N LEU A 110 -5.35 2.39 6.33
CA LEU A 110 -5.33 3.28 5.17
C LEU A 110 -6.44 2.92 4.17
N HIS A 111 -6.79 1.63 4.04
CA HIS A 111 -7.87 1.16 3.17
C HIS A 111 -9.24 1.75 3.55
N GLY A 112 -9.49 2.02 4.83
CA GLY A 112 -10.74 2.64 5.29
C GLY A 112 -10.83 4.13 4.95
N ILE A 113 -9.70 4.78 4.67
CA ILE A 113 -9.59 6.20 4.33
C ILE A 113 -9.52 6.38 2.82
N MET A 114 -8.65 5.60 2.19
CA MET A 114 -8.34 5.64 0.77
C MET A 114 -8.40 4.21 0.22
N PRO A 115 -9.59 3.65 -0.01
CA PRO A 115 -9.70 2.33 -0.60
C PRO A 115 -9.03 2.25 -1.96
N THR A 116 -8.60 1.06 -2.35
CA THR A 116 -8.04 0.80 -3.68
C THR A 116 -8.96 1.36 -4.76
N GLY A 117 -8.39 2.03 -5.75
CA GLY A 117 -9.14 2.74 -6.80
C GLY A 117 -9.41 4.22 -6.51
N SER A 118 -9.26 4.72 -5.27
CA SER A 118 -9.45 6.15 -4.93
C SER A 118 -8.56 7.04 -5.78
N LEU A 119 -9.12 8.14 -6.32
CA LEU A 119 -8.36 9.14 -7.06
C LEU A 119 -7.88 10.24 -6.11
N LEU A 120 -6.57 10.41 -6.04
CA LEU A 120 -5.92 11.36 -5.16
C LEU A 120 -5.23 12.48 -5.95
N LEU A 121 -5.25 13.68 -5.39
CA LEU A 121 -4.35 14.78 -5.72
C LEU A 121 -3.39 14.94 -4.55
N ILE A 122 -2.07 14.86 -4.83
CA ILE A 122 -1.03 14.86 -3.80
C ILE A 122 -0.08 16.03 -4.04
N ASP A 123 0.01 16.94 -3.07
CA ASP A 123 1.02 18.01 -3.05
C ASP A 123 2.36 17.40 -2.64
N LEU A 124 3.37 17.55 -3.51
CA LEU A 124 4.69 16.96 -3.28
C LEU A 124 5.69 17.90 -2.61
N LYS A 125 5.50 19.21 -2.70
CA LYS A 125 6.44 20.19 -2.16
C LYS A 125 6.66 20.01 -0.65
N GLY A 126 7.93 19.90 -0.26
CA GLY A 126 8.33 19.64 1.14
C GLY A 126 8.34 18.17 1.52
N LEU A 127 7.80 17.27 0.68
CA LEU A 127 7.99 15.83 0.84
C LEU A 127 9.34 15.40 0.27
N THR A 128 9.69 14.16 0.55
CA THR A 128 10.98 13.58 0.16
C THR A 128 10.76 12.44 -0.83
N TYR A 129 11.45 12.50 -1.97
CA TYR A 129 11.61 11.37 -2.88
C TYR A 129 12.93 10.67 -2.61
N GLY A 130 12.95 9.37 -2.65
CA GLY A 130 14.17 8.58 -2.47
C GLY A 130 13.88 7.09 -2.39
N GLY A 131 14.74 6.34 -1.73
CA GLY A 131 14.61 4.90 -1.66
C GLY A 131 14.98 4.28 -0.34
N TYR A 132 14.43 3.09 -0.16
CA TYR A 132 14.87 2.10 0.82
C TYR A 132 15.21 0.82 0.06
N ALA A 133 16.46 0.38 0.13
CA ALA A 133 16.97 -0.77 -0.61
C ALA A 133 16.55 -0.74 -2.10
N SER A 134 16.81 0.38 -2.76
CA SER A 134 16.49 0.64 -4.17
C SER A 134 15.01 0.72 -4.53
N GLN A 135 14.09 0.61 -3.57
CA GLN A 135 12.66 0.80 -3.80
C GLN A 135 12.32 2.30 -3.78
N PRO A 136 11.84 2.89 -4.91
CA PRO A 136 11.42 4.29 -4.95
C PRO A 136 10.22 4.56 -4.04
N GLN A 137 10.30 5.61 -3.24
CA GLN A 137 9.29 5.96 -2.24
C GLN A 137 9.16 7.47 -2.07
N ILE A 138 7.98 7.91 -1.60
CA ILE A 138 7.72 9.26 -1.10
C ILE A 138 7.44 9.18 0.40
N GLY A 139 8.03 10.09 1.17
CA GLY A 139 7.84 10.20 2.60
C GLY A 139 8.59 11.37 3.19
N VAL A 140 9.32 11.15 4.27
CA VAL A 140 10.17 12.14 4.96
C VAL A 140 11.61 11.65 5.05
N PRO A 141 12.59 12.53 5.29
CA PRO A 141 13.96 12.11 5.54
C PRO A 141 14.04 11.14 6.74
N TYR A 142 14.80 10.09 6.58
CA TYR A 142 15.05 9.13 7.65
C TYR A 142 16.51 8.66 7.62
N LYS A 143 17.09 8.53 8.79
CA LYS A 143 18.39 7.91 8.99
C LYS A 143 18.21 6.70 9.89
N ASP A 144 18.59 5.54 9.39
CA ASP A 144 18.48 4.30 10.17
C ASP A 144 19.63 4.14 11.19
N ASP A 145 19.55 3.07 11.98
CA ASP A 145 20.53 2.81 13.03
C ASP A 145 21.94 2.50 12.49
N GLU A 146 22.05 2.13 11.21
CA GLU A 146 23.31 1.92 10.50
C GLU A 146 23.84 3.22 9.87
N GLY A 147 23.11 4.32 10.04
CA GLY A 147 23.47 5.64 9.51
C GLY A 147 23.13 5.86 8.04
N ARG A 148 22.41 4.93 7.39
CA ARG A 148 22.00 5.07 5.98
C ARG A 148 20.86 6.07 5.85
N LEU A 149 20.96 6.92 4.84
CA LEU A 149 19.93 7.92 4.53
C LEU A 149 18.88 7.29 3.63
N ASN A 150 17.62 7.32 4.04
CA ASN A 150 16.52 6.76 3.25
C ASN A 150 15.22 7.52 3.49
N VAL A 151 14.13 7.05 2.87
CA VAL A 151 12.80 7.63 3.03
C VAL A 151 12.09 6.95 4.18
N GLY A 152 11.72 7.75 5.17
CA GLY A 152 10.88 7.34 6.30
C GLY A 152 9.40 7.61 6.08
N ARG A 153 8.61 7.20 7.08
CA ARG A 153 7.15 7.34 7.06
C ARG A 153 6.72 8.72 7.56
N MET A 154 5.90 9.42 6.79
CA MET A 154 5.21 10.61 7.25
C MET A 154 4.32 10.29 8.44
N ASP A 155 4.20 11.18 9.41
CA ASP A 155 3.11 11.08 10.37
C ASP A 155 1.76 11.38 9.69
N LYS A 156 0.67 10.92 10.32
CA LYS A 156 -0.68 11.07 9.74
C LYS A 156 -1.12 12.53 9.56
N TYR A 157 -0.60 13.47 10.38
CA TYR A 157 -1.01 14.87 10.32
C TYR A 157 -0.33 15.56 9.14
N LEU A 158 0.96 15.29 8.93
CA LEU A 158 1.67 15.75 7.75
C LEU A 158 1.02 15.18 6.49
N TRP A 159 0.75 13.87 6.45
CA TRP A 159 0.10 13.25 5.30
C TRP A 159 -1.25 13.91 5.00
N ASN A 160 -2.10 14.15 6.00
CA ASN A 160 -3.39 14.81 5.81
C ASN A 160 -3.29 16.22 5.23
N GLN A 161 -2.17 16.91 5.35
CA GLN A 161 -1.97 18.22 4.73
C GLN A 161 -1.62 18.12 3.24
N HIS A 162 -1.13 16.97 2.78
CA HIS A 162 -0.56 16.78 1.45
C HIS A 162 -1.47 16.07 0.45
N PHE A 163 -2.65 15.60 0.83
CA PHE A 163 -3.51 14.94 -0.13
C PHE A 163 -4.97 15.40 -0.07
N ARG A 164 -5.65 15.26 -1.19
CA ARG A 164 -7.10 15.38 -1.33
C ARG A 164 -7.64 14.20 -2.12
N ILE A 165 -8.77 13.62 -1.69
CA ILE A 165 -9.52 12.66 -2.48
C ILE A 165 -10.38 13.47 -3.45
N ILE A 166 -10.18 13.27 -4.76
CA ILE A 166 -10.84 14.03 -5.82
C ILE A 166 -11.76 13.20 -6.70
N GLY A 167 -11.92 11.91 -6.40
CA GLY A 167 -12.82 11.03 -7.14
C GLY A 167 -13.08 9.72 -6.44
N ALA A 168 -14.23 9.12 -6.79
CA ALA A 168 -14.63 7.82 -6.27
C ALA A 168 -13.62 6.72 -6.60
N ALA A 169 -13.61 5.68 -5.78
CA ALA A 169 -12.79 4.51 -6.00
C ALA A 169 -13.26 3.75 -7.27
N ASP A 170 -12.31 3.48 -8.16
CA ASP A 170 -12.50 2.69 -9.37
C ASP A 170 -11.21 1.91 -9.67
N GLU A 171 -11.22 0.63 -9.37
CA GLU A 171 -10.07 -0.26 -9.57
C GLU A 171 -9.88 -0.67 -11.05
N THR A 172 -10.84 -0.41 -11.91
CA THR A 172 -10.79 -0.84 -13.33
C THR A 172 -9.95 0.07 -14.20
N VAL A 173 -9.64 1.28 -13.74
CA VAL A 173 -8.89 2.29 -14.51
C VAL A 173 -7.46 1.84 -14.83
N PHE A 174 -6.82 1.12 -13.90
CA PHE A 174 -5.48 0.56 -14.08
C PHE A 174 -5.53 -0.95 -13.90
N PRO A 175 -5.84 -1.73 -14.96
CA PRO A 175 -5.74 -3.17 -14.90
C PRO A 175 -4.27 -3.58 -14.65
N PRO A 176 -4.03 -4.72 -13.96
CA PRO A 176 -2.68 -5.21 -13.75
C PRO A 176 -2.03 -5.57 -15.09
N VAL A 177 -0.76 -5.18 -15.24
CA VAL A 177 0.04 -5.57 -16.41
C VAL A 177 0.83 -6.84 -16.10
N GLU A 178 1.22 -7.60 -17.14
CA GLU A 178 2.07 -8.78 -16.94
C GLU A 178 3.42 -8.37 -16.34
N PHE A 179 3.86 -9.04 -15.28
CA PHE A 179 5.11 -8.74 -14.58
C PHE A 179 6.32 -8.82 -15.53
N SER A 180 6.29 -9.74 -16.50
CA SER A 180 7.32 -9.90 -17.52
C SER A 180 7.52 -8.64 -18.37
N SER A 181 6.51 -7.81 -18.54
CA SER A 181 6.60 -6.58 -19.33
C SER A 181 7.38 -5.46 -18.65
N ILE A 182 7.55 -5.53 -17.32
CA ILE A 182 8.15 -4.45 -16.54
C ILE A 182 9.52 -4.76 -15.92
N VAL A 183 9.88 -6.02 -15.84
CA VAL A 183 11.03 -6.50 -15.04
C VAL A 183 12.40 -6.02 -15.55
N ASN A 184 12.48 -5.46 -16.75
CA ASN A 184 13.70 -4.95 -17.35
C ASN A 184 14.03 -3.50 -16.99
N ASP A 185 13.09 -2.75 -16.42
CA ASP A 185 13.30 -1.36 -16.01
C ASP A 185 12.90 -1.13 -14.55
N LEU A 186 13.87 -0.71 -13.75
CA LEU A 186 13.70 -0.42 -12.33
C LEU A 186 12.68 0.70 -12.06
N ASN A 187 12.48 1.62 -13.00
CA ASN A 187 11.50 2.68 -12.88
C ASN A 187 10.07 2.17 -12.82
N ASN A 188 9.85 0.93 -13.23
CA ASN A 188 8.56 0.26 -13.15
C ASN A 188 8.19 -0.25 -11.74
N CYS A 189 9.05 -0.10 -10.73
CA CYS A 189 8.69 -0.36 -9.33
C CYS A 189 7.47 0.46 -8.91
N GLY A 190 6.58 -0.18 -8.15
CA GLY A 190 5.35 0.42 -7.63
C GLY A 190 4.13 0.16 -8.51
N GLN A 191 4.28 -0.47 -9.68
CA GLN A 191 3.15 -0.78 -10.57
C GLN A 191 2.35 -1.99 -10.10
N LEU A 192 1.06 -1.95 -10.40
CA LEU A 192 0.14 -3.08 -10.27
C LEU A 192 0.41 -4.08 -11.40
N VAL A 193 0.72 -5.32 -11.01
CA VAL A 193 1.12 -6.38 -11.94
C VAL A 193 0.40 -7.69 -11.66
N THR A 194 0.43 -8.58 -12.65
CA THR A 194 -0.01 -9.96 -12.50
C THR A 194 1.07 -10.92 -13.00
N ILE A 195 1.15 -12.10 -12.39
CA ILE A 195 2.13 -13.14 -12.72
C ILE A 195 1.50 -14.53 -12.61
N PRO A 196 1.61 -15.39 -13.64
CA PRO A 196 1.29 -16.80 -13.49
C PRO A 196 2.38 -17.50 -12.68
N VAL A 197 1.99 -18.28 -11.69
CA VAL A 197 2.90 -18.98 -10.79
C VAL A 197 2.55 -20.47 -10.70
N THR A 198 3.58 -21.31 -10.69
CA THR A 198 3.47 -22.74 -10.36
C THR A 198 4.30 -23.00 -9.10
N PHE A 199 3.65 -23.40 -8.03
CA PHE A 199 4.34 -23.81 -6.81
C PHE A 199 4.63 -25.32 -6.86
N ARG A 200 5.85 -25.71 -6.49
CA ARG A 200 6.28 -27.12 -6.49
C ARG A 200 5.80 -27.89 -5.27
N ASP A 201 5.66 -27.18 -4.16
CA ASP A 201 5.24 -27.77 -2.88
C ASP A 201 3.94 -27.13 -2.40
N THR A 202 2.84 -27.83 -2.61
CA THR A 202 1.50 -27.39 -2.22
C THR A 202 1.16 -27.74 -0.77
N THR A 203 2.07 -28.35 -0.03
CA THR A 203 1.89 -28.60 1.42
C THR A 203 2.19 -27.35 2.23
N MET A 204 2.91 -26.40 1.66
CA MET A 204 3.30 -25.15 2.28
C MET A 204 2.19 -24.10 2.25
N MET A 205 2.35 -23.07 3.07
CA MET A 205 1.49 -21.89 3.15
C MET A 205 2.20 -20.67 2.56
N PHE A 206 1.44 -19.60 2.22
CA PHE A 206 2.02 -18.33 1.78
C PHE A 206 2.94 -17.73 2.83
N ALA A 207 2.52 -17.73 4.10
CA ALA A 207 3.37 -17.36 5.23
C ALA A 207 2.92 -18.12 6.48
N PRO A 208 3.55 -19.24 6.83
CA PRO A 208 3.26 -19.96 8.06
C PRO A 208 3.55 -19.08 9.27
N ASP A 209 2.84 -19.33 10.38
CA ASP A 209 3.10 -18.67 11.64
C ASP A 209 4.55 -18.92 12.09
N TYR A 210 5.12 -17.96 12.85
CA TYR A 210 6.50 -18.01 13.31
C TYR A 210 6.83 -19.32 14.06
N ASP A 211 5.89 -19.83 14.83
CA ASP A 211 6.05 -21.08 15.60
C ASP A 211 6.13 -22.34 14.72
N MET A 212 5.82 -22.23 13.42
CA MET A 212 5.95 -23.33 12.45
C MET A 212 7.30 -23.33 11.73
N VAL A 213 8.15 -22.32 11.98
CA VAL A 213 9.50 -22.22 11.41
C VAL A 213 10.44 -23.11 12.21
N THR A 214 11.19 -23.96 11.52
CA THR A 214 12.20 -24.79 12.20
C THR A 214 13.32 -23.94 12.77
N ALA A 215 13.99 -24.43 13.83
CA ALA A 215 15.05 -23.71 14.56
C ALA A 215 16.21 -23.23 13.68
N ASP A 216 16.40 -23.80 12.48
CA ASP A 216 17.42 -23.40 11.51
C ASP A 216 16.91 -22.33 10.52
N GLY A 217 15.68 -21.85 10.71
CA GLY A 217 15.07 -20.82 9.85
C GLY A 217 14.61 -21.35 8.49
N THR A 218 14.53 -22.66 8.31
CA THR A 218 14.15 -23.28 7.05
C THR A 218 12.71 -23.77 7.12
N VAL A 219 11.86 -23.31 6.20
CA VAL A 219 10.54 -23.90 5.97
C VAL A 219 10.61 -24.61 4.62
N GLY A 220 11.00 -25.88 4.63
CA GLY A 220 11.27 -26.63 3.40
C GLY A 220 12.39 -26.00 2.57
N LYS A 221 12.15 -25.72 1.27
CA LYS A 221 13.12 -25.04 0.38
C LYS A 221 13.10 -23.50 0.52
N TYR A 222 12.31 -22.93 1.40
CA TYR A 222 12.10 -21.51 1.51
C TYR A 222 12.96 -20.96 2.64
N THR A 223 13.84 -20.04 2.31
CA THR A 223 14.63 -19.35 3.30
C THR A 223 13.75 -18.33 4.02
N TYR A 224 13.35 -18.65 5.22
CA TYR A 224 12.86 -17.66 6.16
C TYR A 224 14.05 -16.76 6.54
N ARG A 225 14.00 -15.49 6.22
CA ARG A 225 14.88 -14.52 6.89
C ARG A 225 14.30 -14.27 8.28
N GLY A 226 14.78 -15.05 9.24
CA GLY A 226 14.32 -15.10 10.62
C GLY A 226 14.80 -13.95 11.49
N ASP A 227 14.86 -12.76 10.96
CA ASP A 227 14.99 -11.55 11.73
C ASP A 227 13.64 -10.86 11.80
N ALA A 228 13.26 -10.41 12.91
CA ALA A 228 12.20 -9.46 13.34
C ALA A 228 11.16 -8.93 12.30
N HIS A 229 11.09 -9.40 11.09
CA HIS A 229 10.35 -8.76 10.00
C HIS A 229 9.04 -9.45 9.61
N ASN A 230 8.71 -10.60 10.18
CA ASN A 230 7.43 -11.29 9.97
C ASN A 230 7.03 -11.45 8.49
N TYR A 231 7.96 -11.83 7.62
CA TYR A 231 7.70 -12.09 6.21
C TYR A 231 8.27 -13.43 5.75
N VAL A 232 7.56 -14.09 4.84
CA VAL A 232 8.02 -15.29 4.13
C VAL A 232 8.26 -14.94 2.66
N HIS A 233 9.30 -15.50 2.09
CA HIS A 233 9.71 -15.28 0.72
C HIS A 233 9.63 -16.59 -0.06
N HIS A 234 8.81 -16.61 -1.13
CA HIS A 234 8.80 -17.67 -2.12
C HIS A 234 9.53 -17.18 -3.36
N GLU A 235 10.60 -17.85 -3.73
CA GLU A 235 11.47 -17.41 -4.83
C GLU A 235 11.04 -18.05 -6.16
N GLY A 236 11.13 -17.28 -7.23
CA GLY A 236 10.89 -17.70 -8.60
C GLY A 236 11.72 -16.88 -9.57
N GLU A 237 11.50 -17.07 -10.85
CA GLU A 237 12.19 -16.36 -11.92
C GLU A 237 11.21 -15.92 -13.01
N VAL A 238 11.40 -14.69 -13.50
CA VAL A 238 10.69 -14.16 -14.67
C VAL A 238 11.72 -13.54 -15.61
N MET A 239 11.79 -14.04 -16.84
CA MET A 239 12.73 -13.58 -17.89
C MET A 239 14.18 -13.49 -17.40
N GLY A 240 14.65 -14.51 -16.67
CA GLY A 240 16.02 -14.55 -16.11
C GLY A 240 16.24 -13.62 -14.92
N LYS A 241 15.20 -12.99 -14.40
CA LYS A 241 15.27 -12.17 -13.18
C LYS A 241 14.66 -12.90 -12.02
N LYS A 242 15.35 -12.87 -10.87
CA LYS A 242 14.80 -13.38 -9.61
C LYS A 242 13.61 -12.54 -9.19
N VAL A 243 12.52 -13.21 -8.84
CA VAL A 243 11.31 -12.60 -8.30
C VAL A 243 10.94 -13.29 -7.00
N ILE A 244 10.67 -12.51 -5.98
CA ILE A 244 10.27 -12.98 -4.65
C ILE A 244 8.81 -12.64 -4.44
N ILE A 245 7.98 -13.64 -4.16
CA ILE A 245 6.63 -13.42 -3.66
C ILE A 245 6.74 -13.21 -2.16
N ARG A 246 6.59 -11.94 -1.75
CA ARG A 246 6.80 -11.52 -0.36
C ARG A 246 5.45 -11.45 0.36
N THR A 247 5.28 -12.27 1.41
CA THR A 247 4.06 -12.35 2.19
C THR A 247 4.34 -12.10 3.67
N SER A 248 3.59 -11.17 4.26
CA SER A 248 3.60 -10.93 5.70
C SER A 248 2.90 -12.07 6.44
N THR A 249 3.42 -12.48 7.60
CA THR A 249 2.73 -13.43 8.49
C THR A 249 1.41 -12.88 9.03
N TYR A 250 1.18 -11.57 8.93
CA TYR A 250 -0.09 -10.91 9.26
C TYR A 250 -1.07 -10.82 8.09
N ALA A 251 -0.68 -11.22 6.88
CA ALA A 251 -1.56 -11.16 5.72
C ALA A 251 -2.80 -12.05 5.92
N HIS A 252 -3.96 -11.59 5.48
CA HIS A 252 -5.23 -12.33 5.63
C HIS A 252 -5.21 -13.69 4.92
N PHE A 253 -4.27 -13.89 4.00
CA PHE A 253 -4.04 -15.14 3.26
C PHE A 253 -2.75 -15.87 3.69
N ALA A 254 -2.10 -15.45 4.77
CA ALA A 254 -0.85 -16.04 5.24
C ALA A 254 -0.95 -17.56 5.42
N SER A 255 -2.04 -18.02 6.01
CA SER A 255 -2.31 -19.45 6.27
C SER A 255 -2.89 -20.23 5.08
N TYR A 256 -3.11 -19.59 3.92
CA TYR A 256 -3.60 -20.30 2.74
C TYR A 256 -2.50 -21.22 2.21
N LYS A 257 -2.88 -22.45 1.86
CA LYS A 257 -1.96 -23.38 1.19
C LYS A 257 -1.60 -22.85 -0.19
N LEU A 258 -0.36 -23.08 -0.58
CA LEU A 258 0.09 -22.73 -1.92
C LEU A 258 -0.66 -23.58 -2.95
N PRO A 259 -1.35 -22.96 -3.92
CA PRO A 259 -1.99 -23.69 -5.01
C PRO A 259 -0.94 -24.23 -5.98
N ALA A 260 -1.22 -25.34 -6.66
CA ALA A 260 -0.29 -25.90 -7.65
C ALA A 260 -0.04 -24.90 -8.79
N LYS A 261 -1.10 -24.27 -9.28
CA LYS A 261 -1.05 -23.21 -10.30
C LYS A 261 -1.98 -22.08 -9.91
N CYS A 262 -1.51 -20.85 -10.06
CA CYS A 262 -2.34 -19.67 -9.80
C CYS A 262 -1.84 -18.49 -10.63
N ARG A 263 -2.69 -17.47 -10.73
CA ARG A 263 -2.32 -16.12 -11.13
C ARG A 263 -2.34 -15.24 -9.89
N LEU A 264 -1.24 -14.57 -9.63
CA LEU A 264 -1.10 -13.64 -8.50
C LEU A 264 -1.11 -12.22 -9.01
N THR A 265 -1.92 -11.37 -8.41
CA THR A 265 -1.93 -9.92 -8.64
C THR A 265 -1.34 -9.22 -7.43
N GLY A 266 -0.55 -8.18 -7.66
CA GLY A 266 0.08 -7.43 -6.58
C GLY A 266 0.90 -6.26 -7.08
N ILE A 267 1.62 -5.64 -6.18
CA ILE A 267 2.52 -4.54 -6.50
C ILE A 267 3.93 -5.07 -6.74
N ALA A 268 4.51 -4.69 -7.86
CA ALA A 268 5.92 -4.94 -8.15
C ALA A 268 6.78 -4.03 -7.28
N THR A 269 7.49 -4.61 -6.32
CA THR A 269 8.40 -3.90 -5.43
C THR A 269 9.83 -4.39 -5.61
N ARG A 270 10.78 -3.76 -4.94
CA ARG A 270 12.19 -4.14 -4.97
C ARG A 270 12.79 -4.17 -3.58
N TYR A 271 13.80 -5.03 -3.44
CA TYR A 271 14.77 -4.98 -2.35
C TYR A 271 16.16 -5.21 -2.96
N ASP A 272 16.98 -4.18 -2.99
CA ASP A 272 18.26 -4.13 -3.71
C ASP A 272 18.11 -4.55 -5.18
N SER A 273 18.76 -5.66 -5.57
CA SER A 273 18.70 -6.22 -6.92
C SER A 273 17.48 -7.10 -7.19
N ASP A 274 16.77 -7.51 -6.13
CA ASP A 274 15.70 -8.49 -6.24
C ASP A 274 14.34 -7.82 -6.48
N TRP A 275 13.63 -8.31 -7.47
CA TRP A 275 12.25 -7.99 -7.66
C TRP A 275 11.37 -8.75 -6.65
N GLN A 276 10.34 -8.07 -6.15
CA GLN A 276 9.36 -8.66 -5.27
C GLN A 276 7.96 -8.43 -5.82
N LEU A 277 7.09 -9.42 -5.68
CA LEU A 277 5.64 -9.25 -5.79
C LEU A 277 5.05 -9.22 -4.39
N GLN A 278 4.35 -8.14 -4.06
CA GLN A 278 3.60 -8.01 -2.83
C GLN A 278 2.10 -8.09 -3.13
N ILE A 279 1.49 -9.24 -2.85
CA ILE A 279 0.05 -9.50 -3.06
C ILE A 279 -0.74 -8.55 -2.15
N ARG A 280 -1.83 -7.96 -2.66
CA ARG A 280 -2.59 -6.95 -1.92
C ARG A 280 -3.58 -7.59 -0.94
N ARG A 281 -4.34 -8.61 -1.39
CA ARG A 281 -5.47 -9.19 -0.65
C ARG A 281 -5.79 -10.62 -1.15
N PRO A 282 -6.63 -11.40 -0.43
CA PRO A 282 -6.96 -12.77 -0.83
C PRO A 282 -7.53 -12.92 -2.24
N SER A 283 -8.36 -11.96 -2.69
CA SER A 283 -8.96 -12.00 -4.04
C SER A 283 -7.97 -11.83 -5.19
N ASP A 284 -6.73 -11.44 -4.89
CA ASP A 284 -5.65 -11.34 -5.87
C ASP A 284 -4.94 -12.68 -6.12
N ILE A 285 -5.40 -13.76 -5.49
CA ILE A 285 -4.93 -15.13 -5.67
C ILE A 285 -5.99 -15.87 -6.47
N GLU A 286 -5.81 -15.95 -7.78
CA GLU A 286 -6.69 -16.69 -8.68
C GLU A 286 -6.13 -18.09 -8.91
N ILE A 287 -6.84 -19.12 -8.43
CA ILE A 287 -6.44 -20.51 -8.64
C ILE A 287 -6.76 -20.90 -10.08
N ILE A 288 -5.79 -21.50 -10.78
CA ILE A 288 -5.97 -22.01 -12.14
C ILE A 288 -6.16 -23.52 -12.02
N ASP A 289 -7.42 -23.95 -12.18
CA ASP A 289 -7.73 -25.38 -12.26
C ASP A 289 -7.17 -25.95 -13.57
N ASN A 290 -6.69 -27.21 -13.52
CA ASN A 290 -6.17 -27.91 -14.70
C ASN A 290 -7.29 -28.51 -15.53
#